data_875011a967a74918ac69538469e6fbc7
#
_entry.id   875011a967a74918ac69538469e6fbc7
#
_cell.length_a   1.000
_cell.length_b   1.000
_cell.length_c   1.000
_cell.angle_alpha   90.00
_cell.angle_beta   90.00
_cell.angle_gamma   90.00
#
_symmetry.space_group_name_H-M   'P 1'
#
loop_
_entity.id
_entity.type
_entity.pdbx_description
1 polymer ?
#
loop_
_entity_poly.entity_id
_entity_poly.type
_entity_poly.pdbx_seq_one_letter_code
_entity_poly.pdbx_strand_id
1 'polypeptide(L)'
;MKRNRCKKIAAALLCVVMGCTTLGQGFSAAAADATTSEEEVEINFAKALQMSLYFYDANKCGSGITGGNLEWRGDCHTEDAAVPLKPMGEDYKGTNLSQEFIDAHRDILDPDGDGTIDVAGGMHDAGDHVKFCLPGSYAASTLGWGYYEFRDAYVDSGQQWHIEDILHWFNDYYLKCTYFDENGDILAFCYQVGEGDIDHNYWNAPELQNESLLDFARPAYFATVETPASDMCAGVAASLAVNYLNFKDTEPEYAKRCLNTAVKMYEFAVKTHSEAEDGKTVTSLGYDGGFYTSSYDWRGQQFGSMNAPENMTISTTLLLWMRTPRGTWEHILIPVI
;
A
#
# COMPACT_ATOMS: atom_id res chain seq x y z
N MET A 1 -6.68 -14.07 37.14
CA MET A 1 -6.95 -12.92 37.99
C MET A 1 -7.64 -11.72 37.31
N LYS A 2 -7.66 -11.58 35.95
CA LYS A 2 -8.31 -10.42 35.28
C LYS A 2 -9.84 -10.48 35.19
N ARG A 3 -10.44 -11.67 35.19
CA ARG A 3 -11.91 -11.86 35.06
C ARG A 3 -12.73 -11.39 36.28
N ASN A 4 -12.13 -11.28 37.47
CA ASN A 4 -12.81 -10.84 38.70
C ASN A 4 -12.82 -9.31 38.89
N ARG A 5 -11.96 -8.56 38.18
CA ARG A 5 -11.97 -7.09 38.29
C ARG A 5 -13.13 -6.46 37.45
N CYS A 6 -13.44 -7.00 36.29
CA CYS A 6 -14.58 -6.48 35.50
C CYS A 6 -15.93 -6.70 36.17
N LYS A 7 -16.11 -7.82 36.90
CA LYS A 7 -17.34 -8.08 37.64
C LYS A 7 -17.53 -7.13 38.85
N LYS A 8 -16.46 -6.69 39.48
CA LYS A 8 -16.50 -5.74 40.59
C LYS A 8 -16.80 -4.31 40.14
N ILE A 9 -16.33 -3.91 38.97
CA ILE A 9 -16.63 -2.60 38.38
C ILE A 9 -18.07 -2.53 37.89
N ALA A 10 -18.60 -3.59 37.29
CA ALA A 10 -19.99 -3.66 36.87
C ALA A 10 -20.95 -3.64 38.10
N ALA A 11 -20.61 -4.30 39.19
CA ALA A 11 -21.40 -4.28 40.43
C ALA A 11 -21.38 -2.90 41.10
N ALA A 12 -20.23 -2.19 41.06
CA ALA A 12 -20.13 -0.84 41.63
C ALA A 12 -20.93 0.20 40.83
N LEU A 13 -20.95 0.08 39.49
CA LEU A 13 -21.80 0.93 38.64
C LEU A 13 -23.29 0.67 38.84
N LEU A 14 -23.69 -0.58 39.06
CA LEU A 14 -25.08 -0.92 39.34
C LEU A 14 -25.58 -0.39 40.69
N CYS A 15 -24.70 -0.38 41.70
CA CYS A 15 -25.03 0.20 43.01
C CYS A 15 -25.17 1.73 42.98
N VAL A 16 -24.42 2.43 42.13
CA VAL A 16 -24.54 3.88 41.98
C VAL A 16 -25.86 4.24 41.29
N VAL A 17 -26.29 3.44 40.28
CA VAL A 17 -27.57 3.67 39.59
C VAL A 17 -28.78 3.35 40.52
N MET A 18 -28.71 2.33 41.37
CA MET A 18 -29.76 2.03 42.34
C MET A 18 -29.80 2.99 43.55
N GLY A 19 -28.66 3.60 43.93
CA GLY A 19 -28.60 4.58 45.01
C GLY A 19 -29.22 5.93 44.67
N CYS A 20 -29.32 6.28 43.41
CA CYS A 20 -29.94 7.54 42.95
C CYS A 20 -31.47 7.49 42.82
N THR A 21 -32.10 6.31 42.92
CA THR A 21 -33.56 6.19 42.75
C THR A 21 -34.35 6.28 44.07
N THR A 22 -33.70 6.35 45.24
CA THR A 22 -34.39 6.38 46.54
C THR A 22 -34.38 7.75 47.27
N LEU A 23 -33.82 8.82 46.65
CA LEU A 23 -33.83 10.18 47.22
C LEU A 23 -34.70 11.18 46.42
N GLY A 24 -35.61 10.70 45.64
CA GLY A 24 -36.46 11.51 44.75
C GLY A 24 -37.91 11.74 45.28
N GLN A 25 -38.08 12.13 46.55
CA GLN A 25 -39.36 12.76 46.97
C GLN A 25 -39.09 14.15 47.51
N GLY A 26 -39.37 15.18 46.72
CA GLY A 26 -39.53 16.51 47.24
C GLY A 26 -38.88 17.66 46.51
N PHE A 27 -38.73 17.62 45.17
CA PHE A 27 -38.54 18.85 44.41
C PHE A 27 -39.46 18.82 43.15
N SER A 28 -40.60 19.51 43.25
CA SER A 28 -41.35 19.91 42.10
C SER A 28 -40.57 21.04 41.41
N ALA A 29 -39.64 20.66 40.60
CA ALA A 29 -39.05 21.57 39.64
C ALA A 29 -39.97 21.57 38.40
N ALA A 30 -40.50 22.73 38.04
CA ALA A 30 -41.16 22.93 36.77
C ALA A 30 -40.22 22.40 35.67
N ALA A 31 -40.66 21.37 34.95
CA ALA A 31 -40.00 20.94 33.73
C ALA A 31 -40.06 22.12 32.78
N ALA A 32 -38.96 22.88 32.71
CA ALA A 32 -38.71 23.66 31.56
C ALA A 32 -38.54 22.65 30.41
N ASP A 33 -39.41 22.73 29.42
CA ASP A 33 -39.24 22.04 28.16
C ASP A 33 -37.89 22.45 27.56
N ALA A 34 -36.84 21.73 27.97
CA ALA A 34 -35.62 21.71 27.26
C ALA A 34 -35.86 20.82 26.03
N THR A 35 -36.51 21.39 25.03
CA THR A 35 -36.30 20.94 23.66
C THR A 35 -34.81 21.17 23.40
N THR A 36 -34.01 20.17 23.73
CA THR A 36 -32.71 19.99 23.09
C THR A 36 -33.03 19.78 21.63
N SER A 37 -33.00 20.85 20.84
CA SER A 37 -32.82 20.70 19.41
C SER A 37 -31.55 19.88 19.28
N GLU A 38 -31.66 18.60 18.91
CA GLU A 38 -30.54 17.88 18.37
C GLU A 38 -30.09 18.74 17.17
N GLU A 39 -29.02 19.50 17.33
CA GLU A 39 -28.37 20.13 16.20
C GLU A 39 -27.96 18.98 15.30
N GLU A 40 -28.69 18.83 14.21
CA GLU A 40 -28.38 17.88 13.16
C GLU A 40 -26.99 18.26 12.65
N VAL A 41 -25.97 17.51 13.07
CA VAL A 41 -24.60 17.77 12.67
C VAL A 41 -24.51 17.47 11.19
N GLU A 42 -24.52 18.51 10.37
CA GLU A 42 -24.34 18.40 8.94
C GLU A 42 -22.93 17.87 8.65
N ILE A 43 -22.84 16.62 8.21
CA ILE A 43 -21.57 15.97 7.87
C ILE A 43 -21.11 16.48 6.50
N ASN A 44 -19.99 17.15 6.45
CA ASN A 44 -19.36 17.59 5.20
C ASN A 44 -18.54 16.45 4.59
N PHE A 45 -19.16 15.63 3.75
CA PHE A 45 -18.51 14.48 3.09
C PHE A 45 -17.42 14.90 2.11
N ALA A 46 -17.53 16.05 1.43
CA ALA A 46 -16.48 16.55 0.55
C ALA A 46 -15.20 16.86 1.34
N LYS A 47 -15.35 17.49 2.51
CA LYS A 47 -14.21 17.71 3.41
C LYS A 47 -13.66 16.40 3.96
N ALA A 48 -14.52 15.42 4.29
CA ALA A 48 -14.07 14.12 4.77
C ALA A 48 -13.26 13.39 3.70
N LEU A 49 -13.70 13.41 2.43
CA LEU A 49 -12.96 12.88 1.30
C LEU A 49 -11.58 13.55 1.17
N GLN A 50 -11.54 14.90 1.16
CA GLN A 50 -10.27 15.63 1.10
C GLN A 50 -9.32 15.23 2.22
N MET A 51 -9.82 15.17 3.47
CA MET A 51 -9.00 14.81 4.63
C MET A 51 -8.47 13.38 4.55
N SER A 52 -9.23 12.46 3.95
CA SER A 52 -8.77 11.08 3.73
C SER A 52 -7.65 10.99 2.69
N LEU A 53 -7.64 11.86 1.69
CA LEU A 53 -6.58 11.91 0.68
C LEU A 53 -5.26 12.45 1.25
N TYR A 54 -5.31 13.39 2.21
CA TYR A 54 -4.10 13.86 2.89
C TYR A 54 -3.33 12.78 3.64
N PHE A 55 -3.96 11.67 4.00
CA PHE A 55 -3.25 10.51 4.53
C PHE A 55 -2.19 10.01 3.54
N TYR A 56 -2.51 9.97 2.25
CA TYR A 56 -1.56 9.53 1.22
C TYR A 56 -0.46 10.56 0.98
N ASP A 57 -0.77 11.87 1.01
CA ASP A 57 0.28 12.89 0.97
C ASP A 57 1.24 12.77 2.15
N ALA A 58 0.72 12.43 3.32
CA ALA A 58 1.55 12.21 4.50
C ALA A 58 2.50 11.01 4.37
N ASN A 59 2.16 10.04 3.54
CA ASN A 59 2.94 8.82 3.32
C ASN A 59 3.81 8.83 2.06
N LYS A 60 3.82 9.91 1.28
CA LYS A 60 4.73 10.07 0.13
C LYS A 60 6.18 9.95 0.56
N CYS A 61 6.99 9.24 -0.24
CA CYS A 61 8.43 9.04 -0.06
C CYS A 61 9.18 9.57 -1.28
N GLY A 62 10.41 10.02 -1.09
CA GLY A 62 11.28 10.51 -2.15
C GLY A 62 11.39 12.02 -2.20
N SER A 63 11.69 12.56 -3.37
CA SER A 63 11.79 14.00 -3.67
C SER A 63 10.52 14.55 -4.28
N GLY A 64 10.33 15.88 -4.19
CA GLY A 64 9.15 16.58 -4.72
C GLY A 64 7.98 16.66 -3.74
N ILE A 65 8.21 16.38 -2.46
CA ILE A 65 7.21 16.46 -1.39
C ILE A 65 7.23 17.85 -0.75
N THR A 66 8.41 18.44 -0.62
CA THR A 66 8.60 19.78 -0.04
C THR A 66 7.80 20.83 -0.80
N GLY A 67 6.97 21.59 -0.08
CA GLY A 67 6.09 22.60 -0.67
C GLY A 67 4.81 22.04 -1.29
N GLY A 68 4.51 20.77 -1.08
CA GLY A 68 3.27 20.11 -1.48
C GLY A 68 2.08 20.45 -0.56
N ASN A 69 1.11 19.51 -0.52
CA ASN A 69 -0.17 19.73 0.16
C ASN A 69 -0.07 19.83 1.69
N LEU A 70 0.99 19.30 2.29
CA LEU A 70 1.23 19.31 3.73
C LEU A 70 2.50 20.09 4.04
N GLU A 71 2.35 21.28 4.63
CA GLU A 71 3.46 22.19 4.95
C GLU A 71 4.53 21.57 5.87
N TRP A 72 4.15 20.57 6.66
CA TRP A 72 5.01 19.88 7.61
C TRP A 72 5.73 18.67 7.03
N ARG A 73 5.44 18.29 5.77
CA ARG A 73 6.16 17.24 5.05
C ARG A 73 7.23 17.82 4.14
N GLY A 74 8.33 17.09 4.06
CA GLY A 74 9.46 17.39 3.17
C GLY A 74 9.94 16.16 2.42
N ASP A 75 10.93 16.38 1.58
CA ASP A 75 11.62 15.30 0.87
C ASP A 75 12.30 14.37 1.88
N CYS A 76 12.23 13.07 1.65
CA CYS A 76 12.76 12.06 2.56
C CYS A 76 13.27 10.85 1.77
N HIS A 77 14.20 10.10 2.36
CA HIS A 77 14.76 8.88 1.76
C HIS A 77 15.19 9.06 0.30
N THR A 78 15.78 10.21 0.01
CA THR A 78 16.31 10.52 -1.34
C THR A 78 17.49 9.64 -1.70
N GLU A 79 18.19 9.08 -0.70
CA GLU A 79 19.25 8.07 -0.85
C GLU A 79 18.77 6.73 -1.39
N ASP A 80 17.45 6.44 -1.35
CA ASP A 80 16.87 5.29 -2.05
C ASP A 80 17.12 5.36 -3.58
N ALA A 81 17.56 6.51 -4.10
CA ALA A 81 18.02 6.65 -5.48
C ALA A 81 19.41 6.02 -5.75
N ALA A 82 20.12 5.61 -4.70
CA ALA A 82 21.48 5.07 -4.82
C ALA A 82 21.70 3.85 -3.90
N VAL A 83 20.75 2.91 -3.91
CA VAL A 83 20.91 1.65 -3.17
C VAL A 83 22.05 0.84 -3.80
N PRO A 84 23.05 0.38 -3.04
CA PRO A 84 24.16 -0.39 -3.59
C PRO A 84 23.69 -1.64 -4.32
N LEU A 85 24.04 -1.79 -5.59
CA LEU A 85 23.69 -2.97 -6.40
C LEU A 85 24.65 -4.11 -6.13
N LYS A 86 24.48 -4.74 -4.99
CA LYS A 86 25.23 -5.91 -4.53
C LYS A 86 24.33 -6.79 -3.67
N PRO A 87 24.68 -8.07 -3.48
CA PRO A 87 24.00 -8.90 -2.49
C PRO A 87 24.08 -8.25 -1.10
N MET A 88 22.96 -8.27 -0.39
CA MET A 88 22.85 -7.73 0.96
C MET A 88 23.64 -8.61 1.95
N GLY A 89 24.42 -7.97 2.82
CA GLY A 89 25.13 -8.61 3.92
C GLY A 89 24.42 -8.40 5.26
N GLU A 90 25.13 -8.70 6.36
CA GLU A 90 24.67 -8.47 7.73
C GLU A 90 24.44 -6.98 8.05
N ASP A 91 25.01 -6.09 7.24
CA ASP A 91 24.86 -4.64 7.33
C ASP A 91 23.59 -4.11 6.65
N TYR A 92 22.78 -4.99 6.10
CA TYR A 92 21.56 -4.66 5.34
C TYR A 92 21.79 -3.66 4.20
N LYS A 93 23.02 -3.57 3.65
CA LYS A 93 23.34 -2.72 2.49
C LYS A 93 23.31 -3.52 1.21
N GLY A 94 22.41 -3.19 0.31
CA GLY A 94 22.29 -3.85 -0.99
C GLY A 94 20.91 -4.38 -1.28
N THR A 95 20.85 -5.50 -1.97
CA THR A 95 19.63 -6.11 -2.49
C THR A 95 19.56 -7.59 -2.14
N ASN A 96 18.38 -8.22 -2.29
CA ASN A 96 18.22 -9.66 -2.19
C ASN A 96 18.68 -10.40 -3.47
N LEU A 97 19.18 -9.67 -4.47
CA LEU A 97 19.68 -10.27 -5.71
C LEU A 97 21.01 -11.00 -5.48
N SER A 98 21.18 -12.15 -6.15
CA SER A 98 22.47 -12.84 -6.15
C SER A 98 23.51 -12.08 -6.96
N GLN A 99 24.81 -12.24 -6.64
CA GLN A 99 25.89 -11.63 -7.42
C GLN A 99 25.87 -12.11 -8.88
N GLU A 100 25.54 -13.38 -9.11
CA GLU A 100 25.41 -13.94 -10.44
C GLU A 100 24.31 -13.27 -11.26
N PHE A 101 23.15 -13.04 -10.65
CA PHE A 101 22.05 -12.32 -11.28
C PHE A 101 22.44 -10.87 -11.63
N ILE A 102 23.06 -10.17 -10.68
CA ILE A 102 23.51 -8.80 -10.89
C ILE A 102 24.53 -8.72 -12.04
N ASP A 103 25.51 -9.62 -12.06
CA ASP A 103 26.56 -9.61 -13.08
C ASP A 103 26.02 -9.98 -14.47
N ALA A 104 25.00 -10.84 -14.54
CA ALA A 104 24.35 -11.21 -15.79
C ALA A 104 23.46 -10.11 -16.39
N HIS A 105 22.95 -9.19 -15.55
CA HIS A 105 21.96 -8.19 -15.96
C HIS A 105 22.36 -6.74 -15.58
N ARG A 106 23.65 -6.51 -15.38
CA ARG A 106 24.17 -5.22 -14.91
C ARG A 106 23.81 -4.06 -15.84
N ASP A 107 23.87 -4.27 -17.12
CA ASP A 107 23.53 -3.27 -18.15
C ASP A 107 22.07 -2.80 -18.12
N ILE A 108 21.17 -3.61 -17.54
CA ILE A 108 19.77 -3.28 -17.32
C ILE A 108 19.53 -2.66 -15.96
N LEU A 109 20.17 -3.21 -14.92
CA LEU A 109 19.97 -2.80 -13.53
C LEU A 109 20.76 -1.53 -13.14
N ASP A 110 21.90 -1.29 -13.80
CA ASP A 110 22.86 -0.22 -13.55
C ASP A 110 23.37 0.33 -14.90
N PRO A 111 22.52 0.98 -15.70
CA PRO A 111 22.87 1.38 -17.07
C PRO A 111 23.91 2.52 -17.13
N ASP A 112 24.09 3.28 -16.07
CA ASP A 112 25.11 4.34 -15.96
C ASP A 112 26.41 3.85 -15.33
N GLY A 113 26.43 2.65 -14.76
CA GLY A 113 27.63 1.98 -14.26
C GLY A 113 28.16 2.55 -12.95
N ASP A 114 27.32 3.19 -12.15
CA ASP A 114 27.74 3.78 -10.87
C ASP A 114 27.73 2.78 -9.70
N GLY A 115 27.22 1.57 -9.92
CA GLY A 115 27.15 0.49 -8.94
C GLY A 115 25.95 0.59 -8.00
N THR A 116 24.93 1.37 -8.37
CA THR A 116 23.73 1.57 -7.57
C THR A 116 22.45 1.31 -8.36
N ILE A 117 21.32 1.26 -7.66
CA ILE A 117 20.01 1.12 -8.28
C ILE A 117 19.03 2.13 -7.67
N ASP A 118 18.30 2.85 -8.53
CA ASP A 118 17.32 3.86 -8.11
C ASP A 118 15.95 3.23 -7.82
N VAL A 119 15.59 3.21 -6.55
CA VAL A 119 14.28 2.80 -6.04
C VAL A 119 13.63 3.90 -5.18
N ALA A 120 14.01 5.19 -5.38
CA ALA A 120 13.42 6.32 -4.69
C ALA A 120 11.97 6.57 -5.13
N GLY A 121 11.19 7.25 -4.31
CA GLY A 121 9.76 7.51 -4.54
C GLY A 121 8.85 6.47 -3.89
N GLY A 122 7.61 6.41 -4.33
CA GLY A 122 6.59 5.54 -3.76
C GLY A 122 6.00 6.05 -2.45
N MET A 123 5.45 5.14 -1.67
CA MET A 123 4.76 5.45 -0.42
C MET A 123 5.33 4.63 0.74
N HIS A 124 5.42 5.23 1.91
CA HIS A 124 5.57 4.51 3.17
C HIS A 124 4.31 3.69 3.46
N ASP A 125 4.44 2.64 4.26
CA ASP A 125 3.29 1.80 4.65
C ASP A 125 2.29 2.58 5.51
N ALA A 126 2.77 3.19 6.59
CA ALA A 126 1.95 3.96 7.51
C ALA A 126 2.78 4.99 8.29
N GLY A 127 2.96 4.78 9.60
CA GLY A 127 3.80 5.61 10.47
C GLY A 127 5.26 5.15 10.55
N ASP A 128 5.56 4.00 10.00
CA ASP A 128 6.89 3.50 9.66
C ASP A 128 7.26 3.92 8.23
N HIS A 129 8.52 3.71 7.85
CA HIS A 129 9.00 4.23 6.58
C HIS A 129 9.39 3.13 5.58
N VAL A 130 9.03 1.90 5.87
CA VAL A 130 9.17 0.80 4.90
C VAL A 130 8.22 1.01 3.74
N LYS A 131 8.68 0.73 2.52
CA LYS A 131 7.83 0.71 1.33
C LYS A 131 7.41 -0.73 1.05
N PHE A 132 6.28 -1.15 1.63
CA PHE A 132 5.72 -2.47 1.42
C PHE A 132 4.77 -2.49 0.21
N CYS A 133 5.08 -3.31 -0.79
CA CYS A 133 4.28 -3.39 -2.01
C CYS A 133 2.91 -4.04 -1.78
N LEU A 134 2.79 -5.03 -0.89
CA LEU A 134 1.50 -5.73 -0.70
C LEU A 134 0.38 -4.77 -0.27
N PRO A 135 0.47 -4.05 0.86
CA PRO A 135 -0.51 -3.04 1.22
C PRO A 135 -0.54 -1.86 0.24
N GLY A 136 0.62 -1.42 -0.27
CA GLY A 136 0.72 -0.32 -1.21
C GLY A 136 -0.01 -0.57 -2.52
N SER A 137 0.14 -1.75 -3.13
CA SER A 137 -0.56 -2.11 -4.36
C SER A 137 -2.07 -2.28 -4.16
N TYR A 138 -2.48 -2.79 -3.00
CA TYR A 138 -3.89 -2.85 -2.62
C TYR A 138 -4.49 -1.44 -2.47
N ALA A 139 -3.80 -0.54 -1.78
CA ALA A 139 -4.23 0.85 -1.63
C ALA A 139 -4.35 1.55 -3.00
N ALA A 140 -3.32 1.45 -3.84
CA ALA A 140 -3.30 2.06 -5.17
C ALA A 140 -4.41 1.54 -6.08
N SER A 141 -4.64 0.21 -6.10
CA SER A 141 -5.72 -0.39 -6.90
C SER A 141 -7.11 -0.02 -6.39
N THR A 142 -7.31 0.02 -5.07
CA THR A 142 -8.60 0.38 -4.46
C THR A 142 -8.92 1.86 -4.67
N LEU A 143 -7.95 2.76 -4.51
CA LEU A 143 -8.11 4.18 -4.81
C LEU A 143 -8.41 4.40 -6.30
N GLY A 144 -7.65 3.74 -7.17
CA GLY A 144 -7.85 3.82 -8.61
C GLY A 144 -9.24 3.33 -9.02
N TRP A 145 -9.71 2.24 -8.42
CA TRP A 145 -11.06 1.74 -8.64
C TRP A 145 -12.13 2.69 -8.13
N GLY A 146 -11.95 3.24 -6.92
CA GLY A 146 -12.84 4.24 -6.35
C GLY A 146 -12.94 5.49 -7.23
N TYR A 147 -11.83 5.96 -7.78
CA TYR A 147 -11.82 7.08 -8.72
C TYR A 147 -12.50 6.74 -10.05
N TYR A 148 -12.30 5.53 -10.57
CA TYR A 148 -12.97 5.05 -11.79
C TYR A 148 -14.49 5.00 -11.65
N GLU A 149 -15.00 4.43 -10.56
CA GLU A 149 -16.44 4.24 -10.34
C GLU A 149 -17.16 5.54 -9.90
N PHE A 150 -16.47 6.40 -9.15
CA PHE A 150 -17.06 7.58 -8.52
C PHE A 150 -16.41 8.90 -8.99
N ARG A 151 -15.97 8.95 -10.25
CA ARG A 151 -15.26 10.12 -10.82
C ARG A 151 -16.01 11.43 -10.56
N ASP A 152 -17.31 11.44 -10.76
CA ASP A 152 -18.13 12.64 -10.57
C ASP A 152 -18.06 13.16 -9.13
N ALA A 153 -18.00 12.29 -8.13
CA ALA A 153 -17.86 12.70 -6.74
C ALA A 153 -16.52 13.39 -6.46
N TYR A 154 -15.43 12.95 -7.09
CA TYR A 154 -14.13 13.62 -6.99
C TYR A 154 -14.14 14.97 -7.71
N VAL A 155 -14.78 15.06 -8.88
CA VAL A 155 -14.93 16.31 -9.64
C VAL A 155 -15.76 17.31 -8.85
N ASP A 156 -16.94 16.93 -8.39
CA ASP A 156 -17.88 17.78 -7.67
C ASP A 156 -17.34 18.27 -6.32
N SER A 157 -16.53 17.45 -5.65
CA SER A 157 -15.84 17.85 -4.41
C SER A 157 -14.55 18.64 -4.64
N GLY A 158 -14.10 18.82 -5.90
CA GLY A 158 -12.85 19.50 -6.24
C GLY A 158 -11.60 18.67 -5.91
N GLN A 159 -11.73 17.34 -5.74
CA GLN A 159 -10.63 16.47 -5.36
C GLN A 159 -10.07 15.64 -6.54
N GLN A 160 -10.49 15.92 -7.78
CA GLN A 160 -10.00 15.22 -8.97
C GLN A 160 -8.47 15.28 -9.06
N TRP A 161 -7.90 16.48 -9.05
CA TRP A 161 -6.44 16.67 -9.16
C TRP A 161 -5.68 15.96 -8.04
N HIS A 162 -6.27 15.90 -6.85
CA HIS A 162 -5.63 15.34 -5.67
C HIS A 162 -5.53 13.80 -5.77
N ILE A 163 -6.62 13.14 -6.15
CA ILE A 163 -6.59 11.69 -6.37
C ILE A 163 -5.71 11.30 -7.57
N GLU A 164 -5.72 12.10 -8.65
CA GLU A 164 -4.87 11.89 -9.82
C GLU A 164 -3.38 11.98 -9.45
N ASP A 165 -2.98 12.98 -8.66
CA ASP A 165 -1.61 13.12 -8.14
C ASP A 165 -1.19 11.92 -7.28
N ILE A 166 -2.06 11.44 -6.38
CA ILE A 166 -1.79 10.25 -5.57
C ILE A 166 -1.63 9.00 -6.43
N LEU A 167 -2.49 8.82 -7.44
CA LEU A 167 -2.43 7.67 -8.34
C LEU A 167 -1.17 7.68 -9.20
N HIS A 168 -0.75 8.86 -9.68
CA HIS A 168 0.55 9.02 -10.34
C HIS A 168 1.69 8.66 -9.41
N TRP A 169 1.69 9.16 -8.17
CA TRP A 169 2.76 8.89 -7.22
C TRP A 169 2.99 7.40 -6.97
N PHE A 170 1.91 6.62 -6.82
CA PHE A 170 2.00 5.16 -6.70
C PHE A 170 2.49 4.50 -7.99
N ASN A 171 1.83 4.80 -9.10
CA ASN A 171 2.03 4.03 -10.32
C ASN A 171 3.30 4.43 -11.08
N ASP A 172 3.75 5.68 -10.99
CA ASP A 172 5.05 6.08 -11.52
C ASP A 172 6.19 5.37 -10.79
N TYR A 173 6.07 5.20 -9.47
CA TYR A 173 7.00 4.40 -8.70
C TYR A 173 7.02 2.94 -9.16
N TYR A 174 5.87 2.32 -9.35
CA TYR A 174 5.80 0.94 -9.84
C TYR A 174 6.37 0.78 -11.24
N LEU A 175 6.10 1.72 -12.13
CA LEU A 175 6.68 1.74 -13.48
C LEU A 175 8.20 1.89 -13.44
N LYS A 176 8.71 2.78 -12.59
CA LYS A 176 10.16 3.00 -12.43
C LYS A 176 10.86 1.78 -11.85
N CYS A 177 10.27 1.13 -10.86
CA CYS A 177 10.84 -0.03 -10.17
C CYS A 177 10.67 -1.35 -10.94
N THR A 178 10.18 -1.33 -12.18
CA THR A 178 10.00 -2.49 -13.05
C THR A 178 11.08 -2.51 -14.13
N TYR A 179 11.87 -3.56 -14.15
CA TYR A 179 12.97 -3.78 -15.09
C TYR A 179 12.58 -4.86 -16.10
N PHE A 180 12.83 -4.58 -17.37
CA PHE A 180 12.51 -5.48 -18.47
C PHE A 180 13.77 -6.07 -19.10
N ASP A 181 13.70 -7.32 -19.50
CA ASP A 181 14.74 -7.93 -20.30
C ASP A 181 14.69 -7.45 -21.78
N GLU A 182 15.63 -7.92 -22.61
CA GLU A 182 15.72 -7.59 -24.04
C GLU A 182 14.50 -8.05 -24.85
N ASN A 183 13.71 -8.99 -24.35
CA ASN A 183 12.48 -9.49 -24.97
C ASN A 183 11.25 -8.67 -24.54
N GLY A 184 11.40 -7.76 -23.58
CA GLY A 184 10.32 -6.99 -22.99
C GLY A 184 9.52 -7.76 -21.96
N ASP A 185 10.06 -8.84 -21.41
CA ASP A 185 9.50 -9.54 -20.25
C ASP A 185 10.06 -8.97 -18.95
N ILE A 186 9.33 -9.16 -17.83
CA ILE A 186 9.80 -8.70 -16.53
C ILE A 186 11.04 -9.48 -16.12
N LEU A 187 12.15 -8.77 -15.96
CA LEU A 187 13.40 -9.28 -15.41
C LEU A 187 13.38 -9.23 -13.88
N ALA A 188 13.04 -8.06 -13.33
CA ALA A 188 12.99 -7.82 -11.91
C ALA A 188 11.97 -6.72 -11.56
N PHE A 189 11.39 -6.79 -10.36
CA PHE A 189 10.51 -5.75 -9.82
C PHE A 189 10.86 -5.50 -8.36
N CYS A 190 11.16 -4.25 -7.98
CA CYS A 190 11.39 -3.90 -6.58
C CYS A 190 10.06 -3.82 -5.83
N TYR A 191 9.84 -4.75 -4.90
CA TYR A 191 8.60 -4.85 -4.13
C TYR A 191 8.69 -4.30 -2.70
N GLN A 192 9.91 -4.05 -2.21
CA GLN A 192 10.11 -3.50 -0.88
C GLN A 192 11.40 -2.71 -0.80
N VAL A 193 11.38 -1.61 -0.06
CA VAL A 193 12.58 -0.85 0.33
C VAL A 193 12.52 -0.57 1.83
N GLY A 194 13.61 -0.82 2.51
CA GLY A 194 13.70 -0.87 3.97
C GLY A 194 13.55 -2.29 4.50
N GLU A 195 14.22 -2.58 5.60
CA GLU A 195 14.12 -3.86 6.30
C GLU A 195 12.97 -3.79 7.32
N GLY A 196 12.03 -4.77 7.24
CA GLY A 196 10.78 -4.71 7.96
C GLY A 196 10.92 -4.60 9.47
N ASP A 197 11.74 -5.45 10.09
CA ASP A 197 11.88 -5.47 11.55
C ASP A 197 12.69 -4.25 12.08
N ILE A 198 13.60 -3.71 11.28
CA ILE A 198 14.49 -2.62 11.68
C ILE A 198 13.80 -1.27 11.45
N ASP A 199 13.36 -1.03 10.22
CA ASP A 199 12.78 0.25 9.80
C ASP A 199 11.42 0.49 10.47
N HIS A 200 10.60 -0.56 10.63
CA HIS A 200 9.31 -0.49 11.33
C HIS A 200 9.44 -0.04 12.80
N ASN A 201 10.60 -0.14 13.41
CA ASN A 201 10.83 0.33 14.77
C ASN A 201 11.13 1.84 14.86
N TYR A 202 11.30 2.52 13.74
CA TYR A 202 11.54 3.96 13.69
C TYR A 202 10.23 4.72 13.46
N TRP A 203 9.69 5.32 14.52
CA TRP A 203 8.43 6.06 14.52
C TRP A 203 8.69 7.55 14.78
N ASN A 204 9.17 8.25 13.77
CA ASN A 204 9.46 9.68 13.83
C ASN A 204 9.24 10.31 12.45
N ALA A 205 9.55 11.59 12.26
CA ALA A 205 9.47 12.24 10.97
C ALA A 205 10.39 11.54 9.95
N PRO A 206 9.89 11.16 8.76
CA PRO A 206 10.68 10.46 7.75
C PRO A 206 11.87 11.28 7.25
N GLU A 207 11.76 12.60 7.27
CA GLU A 207 12.81 13.54 6.91
C GLU A 207 14.04 13.45 7.82
N LEU A 208 13.88 12.90 9.02
CA LEU A 208 14.93 12.78 10.02
C LEU A 208 15.53 11.37 10.12
N GLN A 209 15.00 10.39 9.40
CA GLN A 209 15.46 9.01 9.55
C GLN A 209 16.93 8.85 9.15
N ASN A 210 17.38 9.51 8.10
CA ASN A 210 18.76 9.47 7.62
C ASN A 210 19.75 10.20 8.54
N GLU A 211 19.26 11.19 9.28
CA GLU A 211 20.02 11.93 10.29
C GLU A 211 19.92 11.28 11.66
N SER A 212 19.13 10.20 11.78
CA SER A 212 18.90 9.53 13.03
C SER A 212 20.18 8.84 13.53
N LEU A 213 20.19 8.58 14.83
CA LEU A 213 21.26 7.82 15.52
C LEU A 213 21.38 6.36 15.04
N LEU A 214 20.49 5.93 14.18
CA LEU A 214 20.42 4.61 13.62
C LEU A 214 21.01 4.66 12.21
N ASP A 215 22.24 4.18 12.07
CA ASP A 215 22.93 4.03 10.78
C ASP A 215 22.26 2.89 9.98
N PHE A 216 20.98 3.08 9.63
CA PHE A 216 20.21 2.08 8.90
C PHE A 216 20.44 2.22 7.42
N ALA A 217 20.86 1.12 6.86
CA ALA A 217 20.71 0.92 5.44
C ALA A 217 19.24 0.63 5.11
N ARG A 218 18.83 1.04 3.95
CA ARG A 218 17.54 0.73 3.36
C ARG A 218 17.76 -0.24 2.20
N PRO A 219 17.77 -1.57 2.46
CA PRO A 219 17.93 -2.56 1.40
C PRO A 219 16.72 -2.54 0.45
N ALA A 220 16.96 -2.94 -0.80
CA ALA A 220 15.90 -3.11 -1.78
C ALA A 220 15.70 -4.61 -2.09
N TYR A 221 14.42 -5.03 -2.12
CA TYR A 221 14.04 -6.41 -2.35
C TYR A 221 13.31 -6.55 -3.68
N PHE A 222 13.80 -7.46 -4.51
CA PHE A 222 13.34 -7.65 -5.87
C PHE A 222 12.68 -9.00 -6.06
N ALA A 223 11.52 -8.99 -6.72
CA ALA A 223 10.92 -10.17 -7.31
C ALA A 223 11.62 -10.50 -8.61
N THR A 224 12.14 -11.69 -8.72
CA THR A 224 12.74 -12.29 -9.92
C THR A 224 12.22 -13.72 -10.08
N VAL A 225 12.65 -14.43 -11.10
CA VAL A 225 12.35 -15.87 -11.22
C VAL A 225 13.03 -16.71 -10.14
N GLU A 226 14.11 -16.21 -9.53
CA GLU A 226 14.83 -16.86 -8.44
C GLU A 226 14.22 -16.53 -7.07
N THR A 227 13.67 -15.33 -6.93
CA THR A 227 13.07 -14.80 -5.70
C THR A 227 11.66 -14.31 -5.99
N PRO A 228 10.69 -15.18 -6.27
CA PRO A 228 9.36 -14.77 -6.69
C PRO A 228 8.57 -14.08 -5.58
N ALA A 229 7.72 -13.11 -6.00
CA ALA A 229 6.74 -12.42 -5.16
C ALA A 229 5.47 -12.22 -5.98
N SER A 230 4.83 -13.31 -6.38
CA SER A 230 3.76 -13.31 -7.36
C SER A 230 2.50 -12.57 -6.92
N ASP A 231 2.17 -12.57 -5.63
CA ASP A 231 1.07 -11.83 -5.01
C ASP A 231 1.27 -10.31 -5.13
N MET A 232 2.46 -9.81 -4.85
CA MET A 232 2.82 -8.40 -4.96
C MET A 232 2.82 -7.95 -6.43
N CYS A 233 3.42 -8.73 -7.32
CA CYS A 233 3.42 -8.46 -8.76
C CYS A 233 1.99 -8.39 -9.32
N ALA A 234 1.11 -9.31 -8.90
CA ALA A 234 -0.28 -9.31 -9.32
C ALA A 234 -1.07 -8.09 -8.78
N GLY A 235 -0.79 -7.66 -7.54
CA GLY A 235 -1.35 -6.43 -6.98
C GLY A 235 -0.97 -5.19 -7.77
N VAL A 236 0.29 -5.08 -8.16
CA VAL A 236 0.79 -3.98 -9.03
C VAL A 236 0.18 -4.04 -10.41
N ALA A 237 0.05 -5.24 -10.99
CA ALA A 237 -0.64 -5.40 -12.29
C ALA A 237 -2.08 -4.87 -12.22
N ALA A 238 -2.81 -5.16 -11.13
CA ALA A 238 -4.16 -4.64 -10.91
C ALA A 238 -4.18 -3.11 -10.81
N SER A 239 -3.26 -2.51 -10.04
CA SER A 239 -3.16 -1.06 -9.90
C SER A 239 -2.88 -0.37 -11.25
N LEU A 240 -1.90 -0.85 -12.00
CA LEU A 240 -1.56 -0.31 -13.32
C LEU A 240 -2.68 -0.47 -14.34
N ALA A 241 -3.42 -1.59 -14.30
CA ALA A 241 -4.56 -1.82 -15.20
C ALA A 241 -5.72 -0.84 -14.91
N VAL A 242 -6.03 -0.58 -13.65
CA VAL A 242 -7.04 0.43 -13.26
C VAL A 242 -6.54 1.84 -13.61
N ASN A 243 -5.26 2.10 -13.45
CA ASN A 243 -4.66 3.38 -13.81
C ASN A 243 -4.78 3.65 -15.32
N TYR A 244 -4.61 2.62 -16.16
CA TYR A 244 -4.91 2.74 -17.59
C TYR A 244 -6.36 3.23 -17.83
N LEU A 245 -7.34 2.66 -17.13
CA LEU A 245 -8.75 3.05 -17.31
C LEU A 245 -8.99 4.50 -16.89
N ASN A 246 -8.32 4.96 -15.86
CA ASN A 246 -8.46 6.31 -15.36
C ASN A 246 -7.87 7.37 -16.28
N PHE A 247 -6.76 7.06 -16.97
CA PHE A 247 -5.97 8.05 -17.71
C PHE A 247 -5.96 7.87 -19.23
N LYS A 248 -6.57 6.81 -19.77
CA LYS A 248 -6.52 6.51 -21.23
C LYS A 248 -7.03 7.62 -22.14
N ASP A 249 -7.94 8.45 -21.65
CA ASP A 249 -8.56 9.52 -22.42
C ASP A 249 -7.85 10.88 -22.23
N THR A 250 -7.17 11.07 -21.11
CA THR A 250 -6.46 12.32 -20.76
C THR A 250 -4.95 12.22 -21.01
N GLU A 251 -4.35 11.05 -20.74
CA GLU A 251 -2.91 10.80 -20.84
C GLU A 251 -2.62 9.47 -21.56
N PRO A 252 -2.96 9.35 -22.84
CA PRO A 252 -2.98 8.07 -23.55
C PRO A 252 -1.64 7.34 -23.59
N GLU A 253 -0.52 8.05 -23.70
CA GLU A 253 0.81 7.42 -23.76
C GLU A 253 1.23 6.89 -22.37
N TYR A 254 0.92 7.63 -21.32
CA TYR A 254 1.12 7.19 -19.95
C TYR A 254 0.26 5.96 -19.64
N ALA A 255 -1.02 6.06 -19.91
CA ALA A 255 -1.96 4.95 -19.71
C ALA A 255 -1.54 3.69 -20.47
N LYS A 256 -1.08 3.84 -21.72
CA LYS A 256 -0.57 2.71 -22.50
C LYS A 256 0.66 2.05 -21.87
N ARG A 257 1.57 2.83 -21.28
CA ARG A 257 2.69 2.27 -20.51
C ARG A 257 2.18 1.47 -19.32
N CYS A 258 1.21 2.04 -18.56
CA CYS A 258 0.58 1.34 -17.45
C CYS A 258 -0.01 -0.01 -17.89
N LEU A 259 -0.80 -0.03 -18.96
CA LEU A 259 -1.42 -1.25 -19.47
C LEU A 259 -0.38 -2.29 -19.92
N ASN A 260 0.63 -1.89 -20.69
CA ASN A 260 1.66 -2.80 -21.17
C ASN A 260 2.43 -3.43 -19.99
N THR A 261 2.80 -2.62 -19.01
CA THR A 261 3.48 -3.10 -17.79
C THR A 261 2.55 -3.98 -16.96
N ALA A 262 1.26 -3.64 -16.84
CA ALA A 262 0.27 -4.46 -16.13
C ALA A 262 0.16 -5.87 -16.72
N VAL A 263 0.11 -5.98 -18.05
CA VAL A 263 0.05 -7.28 -18.75
C VAL A 263 1.31 -8.10 -18.45
N LYS A 264 2.48 -7.51 -18.61
CA LYS A 264 3.76 -8.19 -18.37
C LYS A 264 3.94 -8.59 -16.91
N MET A 265 3.53 -7.72 -15.98
CA MET A 265 3.59 -7.99 -14.54
C MET A 265 2.64 -9.15 -14.15
N TYR A 266 1.46 -9.20 -14.75
CA TYR A 266 0.52 -10.31 -14.54
C TYR A 266 1.06 -11.62 -15.13
N GLU A 267 1.59 -11.62 -16.36
CA GLU A 267 2.24 -12.78 -16.98
C GLU A 267 3.39 -13.30 -16.10
N PHE A 268 4.20 -12.38 -15.56
CA PHE A 268 5.28 -12.71 -14.63
C PHE A 268 4.76 -13.32 -13.33
N ALA A 269 3.71 -12.73 -12.73
CA ALA A 269 3.09 -13.25 -11.52
C ALA A 269 2.55 -14.67 -11.72
N VAL A 270 1.88 -14.94 -12.85
CA VAL A 270 1.38 -16.29 -13.19
C VAL A 270 2.53 -17.28 -13.40
N LYS A 271 3.59 -16.86 -14.10
CA LYS A 271 4.76 -17.69 -14.37
C LYS A 271 5.53 -18.08 -13.10
N THR A 272 5.58 -17.18 -12.12
CA THR A 272 6.36 -17.33 -10.89
C THR A 272 5.52 -17.78 -9.69
N HIS A 273 4.20 -17.90 -9.87
CA HIS A 273 3.29 -18.35 -8.84
C HIS A 273 3.63 -19.78 -8.41
N SER A 274 3.70 -20.00 -7.09
CA SER A 274 3.80 -21.32 -6.50
C SER A 274 2.96 -21.39 -5.23
N GLU A 275 2.46 -22.58 -4.93
CA GLU A 275 1.73 -22.86 -3.71
C GLU A 275 2.62 -23.65 -2.78
N ALA A 276 2.53 -23.39 -1.47
CA ALA A 276 3.17 -24.23 -0.47
C ALA A 276 2.52 -25.62 -0.43
N GLU A 277 3.17 -26.60 0.24
CA GLU A 277 2.67 -27.97 0.36
C GLU A 277 1.26 -28.06 0.99
N ASP A 278 0.87 -27.04 1.78
CA ASP A 278 -0.47 -26.94 2.36
C ASP A 278 -1.56 -26.54 1.36
N GLY A 279 -1.19 -26.18 0.12
CA GLY A 279 -2.09 -25.75 -0.95
C GLY A 279 -2.82 -24.44 -0.68
N LYS A 280 -2.38 -23.66 0.32
CA LYS A 280 -3.03 -22.43 0.76
C LYS A 280 -2.15 -21.21 0.69
N THR A 281 -0.85 -21.38 0.75
CA THR A 281 0.12 -20.31 0.83
C THR A 281 0.69 -20.02 -0.53
N VAL A 282 0.57 -18.79 -0.99
CA VAL A 282 1.35 -18.28 -2.12
C VAL A 282 2.74 -18.00 -1.61
N THR A 283 3.75 -18.61 -2.20
CA THR A 283 5.11 -18.32 -1.81
C THR A 283 5.63 -17.10 -2.55
N SER A 284 5.65 -15.98 -1.88
CA SER A 284 6.71 -15.02 -2.10
C SER A 284 7.87 -15.47 -1.22
N LEU A 285 9.01 -15.76 -1.81
CA LEU A 285 10.24 -16.03 -1.06
C LEU A 285 10.89 -14.71 -0.62
N GLY A 286 10.07 -13.69 -0.33
CA GLY A 286 10.55 -12.38 0.03
C GLY A 286 11.36 -12.38 1.32
N TYR A 287 12.43 -11.66 1.32
CA TYR A 287 13.24 -11.34 2.50
C TYR A 287 12.76 -10.05 3.13
N ASP A 288 11.49 -9.96 3.41
CA ASP A 288 10.89 -8.75 3.96
C ASP A 288 10.97 -8.67 5.49
N GLY A 289 11.79 -9.50 6.10
CA GLY A 289 11.80 -9.68 7.55
C GLY A 289 10.55 -10.42 8.03
N GLY A 290 9.76 -10.99 7.14
CA GLY A 290 8.57 -11.78 7.44
C GLY A 290 7.29 -10.98 7.64
N PHE A 291 7.26 -9.69 7.23
CA PHE A 291 6.07 -8.86 7.38
C PHE A 291 4.99 -9.20 6.34
N TYR A 292 5.34 -9.21 5.06
CA TYR A 292 4.39 -9.42 3.97
C TYR A 292 4.95 -10.35 2.90
N THR A 293 5.44 -11.51 3.33
CA THR A 293 6.03 -12.51 2.41
C THR A 293 5.00 -13.30 1.63
N SER A 294 3.79 -13.38 2.15
CA SER A 294 2.64 -14.06 1.54
C SER A 294 1.40 -13.75 2.35
N SER A 295 0.28 -14.38 2.01
CA SER A 295 -0.95 -14.35 2.83
C SER A 295 -0.76 -14.92 4.25
N TYR A 296 0.37 -15.54 4.52
CA TYR A 296 0.79 -16.01 5.83
C TYR A 296 2.17 -15.46 6.15
N ASP A 297 2.35 -14.91 7.36
CA ASP A 297 3.68 -14.63 7.82
C ASP A 297 4.46 -15.92 8.08
N TRP A 298 5.76 -15.82 8.09
CA TRP A 298 6.67 -16.92 8.33
C TRP A 298 6.49 -17.58 9.72
N ARG A 299 5.78 -16.94 10.63
CA ARG A 299 5.44 -17.47 11.97
C ARG A 299 4.10 -18.19 11.97
N GLY A 300 3.46 -18.36 10.83
CA GLY A 300 2.13 -18.92 10.72
C GLY A 300 1.05 -18.01 11.31
N GLN A 301 1.34 -16.73 11.50
CA GLN A 301 0.37 -15.73 11.92
C GLN A 301 -0.22 -15.09 10.68
N GLN A 302 -1.51 -15.14 10.59
CA GLN A 302 -2.26 -14.53 9.51
C GLN A 302 -2.25 -13.00 9.69
N PHE A 303 -1.29 -12.30 9.06
CA PHE A 303 -1.36 -10.86 8.93
C PHE A 303 -2.20 -10.52 7.70
N GLY A 304 -3.25 -9.75 7.92
CA GLY A 304 -4.02 -9.14 6.85
C GLY A 304 -5.11 -9.98 6.21
N SER A 305 -5.30 -11.24 6.55
CA SER A 305 -6.56 -11.86 6.20
C SER A 305 -7.63 -11.52 7.23
N MET A 306 -8.14 -10.34 7.16
CA MET A 306 -9.52 -10.16 7.58
C MET A 306 -10.38 -11.00 6.64
N ASN A 307 -10.54 -12.31 6.99
CA ASN A 307 -11.51 -13.22 6.37
C ASN A 307 -11.57 -13.15 4.82
N ALA A 308 -10.42 -13.21 4.15
CA ALA A 308 -10.43 -13.54 2.75
C ALA A 308 -11.02 -14.95 2.63
N PRO A 309 -12.12 -15.14 1.88
CA PRO A 309 -12.65 -16.49 1.67
C PRO A 309 -11.57 -17.37 1.09
N GLU A 310 -11.54 -18.65 1.47
CA GLU A 310 -10.52 -19.65 1.16
C GLU A 310 -10.13 -19.81 -0.32
N ASN A 311 -10.72 -19.01 -1.21
CA ASN A 311 -10.53 -19.02 -2.67
C ASN A 311 -10.16 -17.67 -3.26
N MET A 312 -9.76 -16.67 -2.45
CA MET A 312 -9.35 -15.39 -2.99
C MET A 312 -7.83 -15.37 -3.20
N THR A 313 -7.41 -15.88 -4.32
CA THR A 313 -6.23 -15.36 -4.99
C THR A 313 -6.57 -13.91 -5.35
N ILE A 314 -6.18 -12.96 -4.51
CA ILE A 314 -6.53 -11.53 -4.62
C ILE A 314 -6.21 -10.97 -6.03
N SER A 315 -5.22 -11.53 -6.67
CA SER A 315 -4.73 -11.12 -7.98
C SER A 315 -5.64 -11.44 -9.15
N THR A 316 -6.23 -12.61 -9.16
CA THR A 316 -7.00 -13.06 -10.34
C THR A 316 -8.39 -12.45 -10.39
N THR A 317 -8.98 -12.12 -9.23
CA THR A 317 -10.36 -11.64 -9.15
C THR A 317 -10.47 -10.15 -9.47
N LEU A 318 -9.49 -9.32 -9.16
CA LEU A 318 -9.53 -7.87 -9.45
C LEU A 318 -9.38 -7.57 -10.95
N LEU A 319 -8.61 -8.36 -11.68
CA LEU A 319 -8.49 -8.23 -13.14
C LEU A 319 -9.71 -8.78 -13.92
N LEU A 320 -10.54 -9.62 -13.29
CA LEU A 320 -11.66 -10.28 -13.95
C LEU A 320 -13.00 -9.54 -13.85
N TRP A 321 -13.13 -8.50 -13.02
CA TRP A 321 -14.40 -7.82 -12.77
C TRP A 321 -14.32 -6.33 -13.11
N MET A 322 -14.15 -6.00 -14.37
CA MET A 322 -14.32 -4.63 -14.85
C MET A 322 -15.71 -4.47 -15.49
N ARG A 323 -16.53 -3.61 -14.90
CA ARG A 323 -17.82 -3.23 -15.44
C ARG A 323 -17.63 -2.21 -16.56
N THR A 324 -18.16 -2.50 -17.74
CA THR A 324 -18.11 -1.51 -18.79
C THR A 324 -19.03 -0.32 -18.49
N PRO A 325 -18.79 0.85 -19.10
CA PRO A 325 -19.67 2.03 -18.97
C PRO A 325 -21.11 1.80 -19.35
N ARG A 326 -21.45 0.67 -19.98
CA ARG A 326 -22.81 0.27 -20.35
C ARG A 326 -23.50 -0.62 -19.32
N GLY A 327 -22.88 -0.82 -18.14
CA GLY A 327 -23.49 -1.60 -17.06
C GLY A 327 -23.40 -3.12 -17.22
N THR A 328 -22.71 -3.60 -18.25
CA THR A 328 -22.42 -5.03 -18.44
C THR A 328 -21.06 -5.35 -17.82
N TRP A 329 -20.95 -6.51 -17.17
CA TRP A 329 -19.68 -7.04 -16.71
C TRP A 329 -18.98 -7.65 -17.90
N GLU A 330 -17.99 -6.97 -18.44
CA GLU A 330 -17.11 -7.55 -19.46
C GLU A 330 -15.87 -8.09 -18.76
N HIS A 331 -15.61 -9.37 -18.99
CA HIS A 331 -14.29 -9.91 -18.73
C HIS A 331 -13.33 -9.17 -19.67
N ILE A 332 -12.45 -8.33 -19.12
CA ILE A 332 -11.22 -8.04 -19.84
C ILE A 332 -10.44 -9.34 -19.76
N LEU A 333 -10.78 -10.27 -20.64
CA LEU A 333 -9.88 -11.32 -21.04
C LEU A 333 -8.71 -10.59 -21.69
N ILE A 334 -7.66 -10.33 -20.90
CA ILE A 334 -6.34 -10.22 -21.48
C ILE A 334 -6.15 -11.60 -22.08
N PRO A 335 -6.15 -11.73 -23.43
CA PRO A 335 -6.03 -13.04 -24.01
C PRO A 335 -4.68 -13.58 -23.56
N VAL A 336 -4.72 -14.60 -22.72
CA VAL A 336 -3.58 -15.49 -22.55
C VAL A 336 -3.52 -16.23 -23.88
N ILE A 337 -2.69 -15.72 -24.81
CA ILE A 337 -2.34 -16.41 -26.05
C ILE A 337 -1.28 -17.44 -25.72
#